data_db0b19fd6cacd16f52d21a28d2315586
#
_entry.id   db0b19fd6cacd16f52d21a28d2315586
#
_cell.length_a   1.000
_cell.length_b   1.000
_cell.length_c   1.000
_cell.angle_alpha   90.00
_cell.angle_beta   90.00
_cell.angle_gamma   90.00
#
_symmetry.space_group_name_H-M   'P 1'
#
loop_
_entity.id
_entity.type
_entity.pdbx_description
1 polymer ?
#
loop_
_entity_poly.entity_id
_entity_poly.type
_entity_poly.pdbx_seq_one_letter_code
_entity_poly.pdbx_strand_id
1 'polypeptide(L)'
;MNRKYTTAQFKGIVDGLREAFDDVAITTDIMVGFPDESDEEFNKTVEFVRNIKFADAHVFQYSQRRGTPAAKRPNQISPDVKEKRSKIIIAETQKTRDEFINRFIGKTMRVLFEQPAKDGLFEGKTDNYITVQIGRAHV
;
A
#
# COMPACT_ATOMS: atom_id res chain seq x y z
N MET A 1 13.53 -4.08 11.80
CA MET A 1 12.65 -3.19 12.61
C MET A 1 12.16 -3.94 13.85
N ASN A 2 11.95 -3.25 14.95
CA ASN A 2 11.47 -3.89 16.19
C ASN A 2 9.93 -3.87 16.26
N ARG A 3 9.26 -4.57 15.34
CA ARG A 3 7.81 -4.80 15.39
C ARG A 3 7.51 -6.03 16.24
N LYS A 4 6.51 -5.94 17.12
CA LYS A 4 6.18 -7.00 18.08
C LYS A 4 5.06 -7.94 17.60
N TYR A 5 4.90 -8.07 16.28
CA TYR A 5 3.96 -8.99 15.65
C TYR A 5 4.61 -9.70 14.47
N THR A 6 4.15 -10.90 14.19
CA THR A 6 4.57 -11.71 13.04
C THR A 6 3.71 -11.43 11.82
N THR A 7 4.17 -11.84 10.63
CA THR A 7 3.39 -11.80 9.40
C THR A 7 2.12 -12.66 9.48
N ALA A 8 2.16 -13.78 10.20
CA ALA A 8 0.99 -14.63 10.44
C ALA A 8 -0.08 -13.93 11.30
N GLN A 9 0.34 -13.25 12.36
CA GLN A 9 -0.57 -12.44 13.20
C GLN A 9 -1.18 -11.29 12.41
N PHE A 10 -0.37 -10.60 11.61
CA PHE A 10 -0.86 -9.53 10.73
C PHE A 10 -1.91 -10.06 9.75
N LYS A 11 -1.62 -11.21 9.09
CA LYS A 11 -2.56 -11.84 8.18
C LYS A 11 -3.87 -12.20 8.88
N GLY A 12 -3.81 -12.78 10.08
CA GLY A 12 -5.00 -13.11 10.88
C GLY A 12 -5.88 -11.89 11.18
N ILE A 13 -5.26 -10.73 11.47
CA ILE A 13 -5.99 -9.47 11.65
C ILE A 13 -6.67 -9.03 10.35
N VAL A 14 -5.97 -9.09 9.23
CA VAL A 14 -6.53 -8.74 7.90
C VAL A 14 -7.70 -9.65 7.54
N ASP A 15 -7.56 -10.96 7.75
CA ASP A 15 -8.62 -11.93 7.47
C ASP A 15 -9.86 -11.64 8.35
N GLY A 16 -9.67 -11.40 9.64
CA GLY A 16 -10.78 -11.04 10.55
C GLY A 16 -11.48 -9.73 10.17
N LEU A 17 -10.73 -8.72 9.71
CA LEU A 17 -11.32 -7.47 9.22
C LEU A 17 -12.16 -7.70 7.95
N ARG A 18 -11.69 -8.56 7.05
CA ARG A 18 -12.43 -8.89 5.82
C ARG A 18 -13.67 -9.75 6.05
N GLU A 19 -13.65 -10.56 7.11
CA GLU A 19 -14.86 -11.29 7.55
C GLU A 19 -15.89 -10.36 8.19
N ALA A 20 -15.43 -9.34 8.93
CA ALA A 20 -16.30 -8.41 9.61
C ALA A 20 -16.86 -7.30 8.71
N PHE A 21 -16.17 -6.96 7.61
CA PHE A 21 -16.51 -5.84 6.74
C PHE A 21 -16.32 -6.23 5.26
N ASP A 22 -17.39 -6.29 4.50
CA ASP A 22 -17.37 -6.74 3.10
C ASP A 22 -16.52 -5.87 2.16
N ASP A 23 -16.50 -4.56 2.38
CA ASP A 23 -15.89 -3.57 1.49
C ASP A 23 -14.68 -2.86 2.11
N VAL A 24 -14.05 -3.48 3.13
CA VAL A 24 -12.92 -2.87 3.84
C VAL A 24 -11.69 -2.70 2.94
N ALA A 25 -11.13 -1.50 2.94
CA ALA A 25 -9.83 -1.22 2.33
C ALA A 25 -8.72 -1.44 3.35
N ILE A 26 -7.89 -2.44 3.13
CA ILE A 26 -6.70 -2.67 3.95
C ILE A 26 -5.53 -1.94 3.29
N THR A 27 -4.98 -0.97 3.98
CA THR A 27 -3.81 -0.20 3.52
C THR A 27 -2.62 -0.39 4.43
N THR A 28 -1.41 -0.14 3.94
CA THR A 28 -0.20 -0.31 4.73
C THR A 28 0.94 0.59 4.26
N ASP A 29 1.94 0.73 5.13
CA ASP A 29 3.23 1.32 4.79
C ASP A 29 4.26 0.21 4.62
N ILE A 30 5.01 0.25 3.51
CA ILE A 30 6.06 -0.74 3.20
C ILE A 30 7.39 -0.02 3.06
N MET A 31 8.35 -0.39 3.89
CA MET A 31 9.72 0.08 3.79
C MET A 31 10.58 -0.98 3.14
N VAL A 32 11.35 -0.61 2.11
CA VAL A 32 12.33 -1.48 1.45
C VAL A 32 13.76 -1.01 1.71
N GLY A 33 14.70 -1.95 1.64
CA GLY A 33 16.13 -1.65 1.79
C GLY A 33 16.54 -1.30 3.21
N PHE A 34 15.89 -1.88 4.21
CA PHE A 34 16.36 -1.80 5.59
C PHE A 34 17.73 -2.48 5.70
N PRO A 35 18.66 -1.99 6.56
CA PRO A 35 19.97 -2.63 6.73
C PRO A 35 19.86 -4.14 6.99
N ASP A 36 20.72 -4.90 6.35
CA ASP A 36 20.77 -6.37 6.36
C ASP A 36 19.63 -7.08 5.58
N GLU A 37 18.72 -6.37 4.92
CA GLU A 37 17.66 -6.99 4.13
C GLU A 37 18.24 -7.80 2.96
N SER A 38 18.19 -9.12 3.05
CA SER A 38 18.63 -10.02 1.99
C SER A 38 17.65 -10.06 0.80
N ASP A 39 18.08 -10.59 -0.34
CA ASP A 39 17.18 -10.80 -1.48
C ASP A 39 16.09 -11.83 -1.16
N GLU A 40 16.40 -12.83 -0.33
CA GLU A 40 15.42 -13.81 0.14
C GLU A 40 14.33 -13.16 1.01
N GLU A 41 14.71 -12.29 1.93
CA GLU A 41 13.77 -11.55 2.78
C GLU A 41 12.91 -10.58 1.94
N PHE A 42 13.53 -9.92 0.98
CA PHE A 42 12.79 -9.07 0.03
C PHE A 42 11.78 -9.87 -0.78
N ASN A 43 12.15 -11.05 -1.31
CA ASN A 43 11.22 -11.91 -2.05
C ASN A 43 10.05 -12.38 -1.16
N LYS A 44 10.29 -12.72 0.12
CA LYS A 44 9.22 -13.01 1.08
C LYS A 44 8.27 -11.80 1.26
N THR A 45 8.80 -10.58 1.25
CA THR A 45 7.98 -9.36 1.29
C THR A 45 7.11 -9.24 0.04
N VAL A 46 7.66 -9.49 -1.14
CA VAL A 46 6.89 -9.48 -2.40
C VAL A 46 5.75 -10.50 -2.37
N GLU A 47 6.04 -11.74 -1.96
CA GLU A 47 5.02 -12.78 -1.83
C GLU A 47 3.95 -12.42 -0.80
N PHE A 48 4.34 -11.83 0.32
CA PHE A 48 3.42 -11.39 1.36
C PHE A 48 2.46 -10.31 0.82
N VAL A 49 2.97 -9.31 0.10
CA VAL A 49 2.17 -8.26 -0.54
C VAL A 49 1.14 -8.85 -1.50
N ARG A 50 1.57 -9.79 -2.35
CA ARG A 50 0.69 -10.51 -3.29
C ARG A 50 -0.43 -11.28 -2.58
N ASN A 51 -0.10 -11.94 -1.48
CA ASN A 51 -1.03 -12.78 -0.73
C ASN A 51 -2.02 -11.96 0.09
N ILE A 52 -1.59 -10.86 0.68
CA ILE A 52 -2.47 -9.97 1.47
C ILE A 52 -3.41 -9.18 0.57
N LYS A 53 -2.98 -8.78 -0.63
CA LYS A 53 -3.78 -7.98 -1.58
C LYS A 53 -4.26 -6.68 -0.96
N PHE A 54 -3.32 -5.82 -0.63
CA PHE A 54 -3.62 -4.49 -0.09
C PHE A 54 -4.45 -3.66 -1.07
N ALA A 55 -5.41 -2.91 -0.55
CA ALA A 55 -6.18 -1.94 -1.34
C ALA A 55 -5.34 -0.74 -1.77
N ASP A 56 -4.37 -0.37 -0.95
CA ASP A 56 -3.34 0.62 -1.27
C ASP A 56 -2.11 0.42 -0.37
N ALA A 57 -0.96 0.90 -0.79
CA ALA A 57 0.25 0.87 0.02
C ALA A 57 1.14 2.08 -0.26
N HIS A 58 1.66 2.66 0.81
CA HIS A 58 2.70 3.66 0.72
C HIS A 58 4.07 2.99 0.79
N VAL A 59 4.81 3.00 -0.32
CA VAL A 59 6.12 2.35 -0.46
C VAL A 59 7.22 3.40 -0.36
N PHE A 60 8.16 3.19 0.55
CA PHE A 60 9.30 4.07 0.71
C PHE A 60 10.60 3.31 0.96
N GLN A 61 11.70 3.94 0.59
CA GLN A 61 13.04 3.40 0.80
C GLN A 61 13.53 3.77 2.21
N TYR A 62 14.25 2.85 2.85
CA TYR A 62 14.92 3.18 4.10
C TYR A 62 15.90 4.34 3.91
N SER A 63 15.75 5.37 4.72
CA SER A 63 16.66 6.50 4.83
C SER A 63 17.44 6.44 6.14
N GLN A 64 18.75 6.54 6.03
CA GLN A 64 19.66 6.50 7.16
C GLN A 64 19.49 7.76 8.02
N ARG A 65 19.05 7.58 9.27
CA ARG A 65 18.87 8.70 10.22
C ARG A 65 19.96 8.67 11.28
N ARG A 66 20.72 9.74 11.36
CA ARG A 66 21.81 9.90 12.34
C ARG A 66 21.30 9.62 13.77
N GLY A 67 22.07 8.85 14.55
CA GLY A 67 21.75 8.52 15.94
C GLY A 67 20.88 7.29 16.13
N THR A 68 20.36 6.68 15.06
CA THR A 68 19.56 5.43 15.18
C THR A 68 20.42 4.18 15.17
N PRO A 69 20.02 3.09 15.85
CA PRO A 69 20.71 1.80 15.77
C PRO A 69 20.82 1.26 14.36
N ALA A 70 19.80 1.45 13.53
CA ALA A 70 19.79 1.01 12.14
C ALA A 70 20.84 1.74 11.28
N ALA A 71 21.09 3.02 11.56
CA ALA A 71 22.12 3.78 10.86
C ALA A 71 23.56 3.29 11.15
N LYS A 72 23.74 2.59 12.26
CA LYS A 72 25.05 2.06 12.69
C LYS A 72 25.34 0.66 12.15
N ARG A 73 24.37 0.00 11.54
CA ARG A 73 24.54 -1.35 10.97
C ARG A 73 25.49 -1.31 9.77
N PRO A 74 26.42 -2.28 9.65
CA PRO A 74 27.43 -2.27 8.59
C PRO A 74 26.85 -2.53 7.20
N ASN A 75 25.84 -3.39 7.10
CA ASN A 75 25.29 -3.84 5.82
C ASN A 75 24.16 -2.92 5.33
N GLN A 76 24.51 -1.67 5.02
CA GLN A 76 23.59 -0.74 4.40
C GLN A 76 23.30 -1.17 2.95
N ILE A 77 22.05 -1.14 2.56
CA ILE A 77 21.64 -1.46 1.18
C ILE A 77 21.93 -0.27 0.27
N SER A 78 22.51 -0.53 -0.90
CA SER A 78 22.86 0.52 -1.87
C SER A 78 21.60 1.23 -2.40
N PRO A 79 21.71 2.50 -2.81
CA PRO A 79 20.59 3.26 -3.39
C PRO A 79 19.94 2.57 -4.59
N ASP A 80 20.75 2.00 -5.51
CA ASP A 80 20.26 1.32 -6.71
C ASP A 80 19.40 0.10 -6.38
N VAL A 81 19.81 -0.70 -5.37
CA VAL A 81 19.05 -1.86 -4.92
C VAL A 81 17.75 -1.41 -4.25
N LYS A 82 17.78 -0.35 -3.43
CA LYS A 82 16.56 0.22 -2.82
C LYS A 82 15.59 0.71 -3.87
N GLU A 83 16.06 1.41 -4.90
CA GLU A 83 15.24 1.88 -6.01
C GLU A 83 14.60 0.72 -6.77
N LYS A 84 15.38 -0.31 -7.11
CA LYS A 84 14.87 -1.51 -7.79
C LYS A 84 13.80 -2.21 -6.96
N ARG A 85 14.05 -2.44 -5.65
CA ARG A 85 13.11 -3.07 -4.75
C ARG A 85 11.82 -2.25 -4.59
N SER A 86 11.95 -0.93 -4.46
CA SER A 86 10.82 -0.01 -4.40
C SER A 86 9.93 -0.11 -5.65
N LYS A 87 10.51 -0.09 -6.85
CA LYS A 87 9.78 -0.23 -8.12
C LYS A 87 9.01 -1.57 -8.19
N ILE A 88 9.62 -2.66 -7.74
CA ILE A 88 8.97 -3.98 -7.73
C ILE A 88 7.74 -3.96 -6.80
N ILE A 89 7.88 -3.48 -5.56
CA ILE A 89 6.77 -3.44 -4.61
C ILE A 89 5.67 -2.49 -5.11
N ILE A 90 6.01 -1.32 -5.65
CA ILE A 90 5.03 -0.39 -6.23
C ILE A 90 4.23 -1.06 -7.36
N ALA A 91 4.89 -1.80 -8.25
CA ALA A 91 4.21 -2.52 -9.32
C ALA A 91 3.27 -3.61 -8.78
N GLU A 92 3.66 -4.34 -7.73
CA GLU A 92 2.79 -5.35 -7.12
C GLU A 92 1.61 -4.73 -6.37
N THR A 93 1.84 -3.66 -5.63
CA THR A 93 0.74 -2.95 -4.91
C THR A 93 -0.22 -2.26 -5.87
N GLN A 94 0.25 -1.78 -7.02
CA GLN A 94 -0.63 -1.24 -8.05
C GLN A 94 -1.57 -2.31 -8.62
N LYS A 95 -1.09 -3.52 -8.87
CA LYS A 95 -1.95 -4.65 -9.31
C LYS A 95 -3.04 -4.97 -8.29
N THR A 96 -2.67 -5.07 -7.02
CA THR A 96 -3.64 -5.38 -5.96
C THR A 96 -4.64 -4.25 -5.73
N ARG A 97 -4.21 -3.01 -5.91
CA ARG A 97 -5.08 -1.83 -5.90
C ARG A 97 -6.09 -1.88 -7.05
N ASP A 98 -5.64 -2.17 -8.26
CA ASP A 98 -6.52 -2.27 -9.42
C ASP A 98 -7.53 -3.42 -9.24
N GLU A 99 -7.10 -4.58 -8.72
CA GLU A 99 -8.01 -5.68 -8.35
C GLU A 99 -9.05 -5.22 -7.32
N PHE A 100 -8.64 -4.47 -6.31
CA PHE A 100 -9.55 -3.94 -5.29
C PHE A 100 -10.58 -2.99 -5.89
N ILE A 101 -10.15 -2.00 -6.67
CA ILE A 101 -11.03 -1.01 -7.32
C ILE A 101 -12.02 -1.71 -8.27
N ASN A 102 -11.56 -2.68 -9.05
CA ASN A 102 -12.39 -3.41 -10.00
C ASN A 102 -13.57 -4.15 -9.34
N ARG A 103 -13.48 -4.49 -8.05
CA ARG A 103 -14.60 -5.09 -7.30
C ARG A 103 -15.81 -4.16 -7.17
N PHE A 104 -15.61 -2.86 -7.33
CA PHE A 104 -16.63 -1.83 -7.15
C PHE A 104 -17.20 -1.28 -8.46
N ILE A 105 -16.67 -1.70 -9.59
CA ILE A 105 -17.23 -1.34 -10.90
C ILE A 105 -18.66 -1.89 -11.00
N GLY A 106 -19.61 -1.02 -11.33
CA GLY A 106 -21.04 -1.35 -11.41
C GLY A 106 -21.77 -1.33 -10.06
N LYS A 107 -21.08 -1.05 -8.95
CA LYS A 107 -21.72 -0.86 -7.64
C LYS A 107 -22.07 0.62 -7.38
N THR A 108 -23.15 0.86 -6.66
CA THR A 108 -23.48 2.19 -6.16
C THR A 108 -22.75 2.43 -4.84
N MET A 109 -22.01 3.53 -4.76
CA MET A 109 -21.25 3.91 -3.57
C MET A 109 -21.49 5.37 -3.22
N ARG A 110 -21.40 5.70 -1.92
CA ARG A 110 -21.38 7.08 -1.48
C ARG A 110 -20.01 7.69 -1.76
N VAL A 111 -20.00 8.93 -2.22
CA VAL A 111 -18.78 9.69 -2.51
C VAL A 111 -18.87 11.04 -1.85
N LEU A 112 -17.85 11.41 -1.08
CA LEU A 112 -17.65 12.77 -0.62
C LEU A 112 -16.78 13.51 -1.64
N PHE A 113 -17.36 14.44 -2.38
CA PHE A 113 -16.60 15.27 -3.31
C PHE A 113 -15.91 16.40 -2.56
N GLU A 114 -14.60 16.53 -2.74
CA GLU A 114 -13.75 17.40 -1.95
C GLU A 114 -13.21 18.59 -2.75
N GLN A 115 -12.91 18.39 -4.03
CA GLN A 115 -12.22 19.39 -4.83
C GLN A 115 -12.52 19.29 -6.33
N PRO A 116 -12.40 20.41 -7.07
CA PRO A 116 -12.36 20.37 -8.52
C PRO A 116 -11.12 19.59 -9.00
N ALA A 117 -11.32 18.72 -9.98
CA ALA A 117 -10.28 18.03 -10.70
C ALA A 117 -10.01 18.72 -12.06
N LYS A 118 -9.11 18.15 -12.86
CA LYS A 118 -8.85 18.63 -14.22
C LYS A 118 -10.08 18.45 -15.10
N ASP A 119 -10.14 19.20 -16.21
CA ASP A 119 -11.17 19.09 -17.26
C ASP A 119 -12.61 19.34 -16.78
N GLY A 120 -12.78 20.12 -15.71
CA GLY A 120 -14.09 20.45 -15.16
C GLY A 120 -14.78 19.32 -14.39
N LEU A 121 -14.03 18.28 -14.05
CA LEU A 121 -14.47 17.20 -13.17
C LEU A 121 -14.41 17.61 -11.70
N PHE A 122 -15.11 16.87 -10.85
CA PHE A 122 -14.95 16.91 -9.40
C PHE A 122 -14.36 15.59 -8.92
N GLU A 123 -13.45 15.66 -7.96
CA GLU A 123 -12.82 14.52 -7.34
C GLU A 123 -13.28 14.36 -5.90
N GLY A 124 -13.48 13.12 -5.51
CA GLY A 124 -13.88 12.76 -4.15
C GLY A 124 -13.43 11.37 -3.76
N LYS A 125 -13.79 10.99 -2.56
CA LYS A 125 -13.48 9.69 -1.96
C LYS A 125 -14.75 8.94 -1.60
N THR A 126 -14.74 7.63 -1.86
CA THR A 126 -15.74 6.72 -1.30
C THR A 126 -15.48 6.45 0.18
N ASP A 127 -16.44 5.81 0.87
CA ASP A 127 -16.30 5.43 2.29
C ASP A 127 -15.07 4.53 2.54
N ASN A 128 -14.63 3.77 1.55
CA ASN A 128 -13.42 2.92 1.59
C ASN A 128 -12.22 3.53 0.83
N TYR A 129 -12.20 4.85 0.70
CA TYR A 129 -11.09 5.65 0.17
C TYR A 129 -10.72 5.45 -1.30
N ILE A 130 -11.60 4.88 -2.12
CA ILE A 130 -11.41 4.88 -3.58
C ILE A 130 -11.58 6.30 -4.10
N THR A 131 -10.62 6.77 -4.90
CA THR A 131 -10.74 8.06 -5.59
C THR A 131 -11.68 7.92 -6.78
N VAL A 132 -12.65 8.82 -6.85
CA VAL A 132 -13.65 8.87 -7.93
C VAL A 132 -13.67 10.26 -8.54
N GLN A 133 -13.76 10.33 -9.85
CA GLN A 133 -14.00 11.57 -10.58
C GLN A 133 -15.35 11.52 -11.27
N ILE A 134 -16.11 12.61 -11.18
CA ILE A 134 -17.41 12.77 -11.83
C ILE A 134 -17.43 14.03 -12.67
N GLY A 135 -18.04 13.96 -13.86
CA GLY A 135 -18.35 15.12 -14.67
C GLY A 135 -19.45 15.98 -14.03
N ARG A 136 -19.71 17.16 -14.61
CA ARG A 136 -20.85 17.98 -14.20
C ARG A 136 -22.13 17.14 -14.29
N ALA A 137 -22.79 16.93 -13.17
CA ALA A 137 -24.15 16.42 -13.19
C ALA A 137 -25.02 17.42 -13.99
N HIS A 138 -25.60 16.95 -15.06
CA HIS A 138 -26.71 17.69 -15.64
C HIS A 138 -27.89 17.57 -14.69
N VAL A 139 -28.14 18.63 -13.94
CA VAL A 139 -29.36 18.79 -13.14
C VAL A 139 -30.49 19.17 -14.10
#